data_c7d6bc8171e0f6779496d6b366a03570
#
_entry.id   c7d6bc8171e0f6779496d6b366a03570
#
_cell.length_a   1.000
_cell.length_b   1.000
_cell.length_c   1.000
_cell.angle_alpha   90.00
_cell.angle_beta   90.00
_cell.angle_gamma   90.00
#
_symmetry.space_group_name_H-M   'P 1'
#
loop_
_entity.id
_entity.type
_entity.pdbx_description
1 polymer ?
#
loop_
_entity_poly.entity_id
_entity_poly.type
_entity_poly.pdbx_seq_one_letter_code
_entity_poly.pdbx_strand_id
1 'polypeptide(L)'
;MDATDRKAPFARDSLCENPASEMPLRDNWAEQPLPCSFTYKRCSFFYQLWGNPELPPVVLLHGFMQSSTSWYSIARSLTNRFCVYVLDFIGHGLTEKSKKPARYTYEDMAASVDYFLRKVVCAQEKRGREKRVHTRRDLTNRSQTKHTQIKRAHVIGYSMGGRIALRLLQTSSDLLASVVLESCNLGCATQAERTEAAQRNQGWVDRIQHDGMESFVDYWETLPMFATQKELGWDKLLHVSRAANNPTSMVLCLQGSGKQAMPLTEVTLEAVRAQRQIGLPMLYIYGDKDAKSAAVAATLEAEGVLVSAIPAGHNVHLEAPMLYLKEVVHFLANTEAGASGAEA
;
A
#
# COMPACT_ATOMS: atom_id res chain seq x y z
N MET A 1 41.02 0.28 30.34
CA MET A 1 41.27 -0.27 29.00
C MET A 1 40.00 -0.14 28.21
N ASP A 2 40.04 0.73 27.27
CA ASP A 2 39.03 1.32 26.44
C ASP A 2 38.20 0.30 25.63
N ALA A 3 36.88 0.44 25.65
CA ALA A 3 36.00 -0.09 24.66
C ALA A 3 35.41 1.07 23.86
N THR A 4 36.08 1.36 22.75
CA THR A 4 35.76 2.42 21.81
C THR A 4 34.43 2.20 21.11
N ASP A 5 33.56 3.14 21.33
CA ASP A 5 32.36 3.54 20.63
C ASP A 5 32.56 3.60 19.09
N ARG A 6 31.97 2.71 18.31
CA ARG A 6 31.89 2.80 16.85
C ARG A 6 30.50 3.30 16.44
N LYS A 7 30.31 4.62 16.51
CA LYS A 7 29.23 5.31 15.80
C LYS A 7 29.50 5.25 14.29
N ALA A 8 28.63 4.61 13.55
CA ALA A 8 28.57 4.71 12.10
C ALA A 8 28.12 6.14 11.70
N PRO A 9 28.78 6.80 10.75
CA PRO A 9 28.41 8.13 10.32
C PRO A 9 27.29 8.06 9.29
N PHE A 10 26.05 8.27 9.69
CA PHE A 10 25.01 8.71 8.75
C PHE A 10 25.10 10.24 8.67
N ALA A 11 25.77 10.73 7.63
CA ALA A 11 25.80 12.15 7.30
C ALA A 11 24.38 12.63 6.97
N ARG A 12 23.89 13.63 7.70
CA ARG A 12 22.52 14.18 7.63
C ARG A 12 22.29 15.22 6.53
N ASP A 13 23.27 15.56 5.68
CA ASP A 13 23.24 16.82 4.92
C ASP A 13 23.27 16.70 3.39
N SER A 14 22.86 15.59 2.76
CA SER A 14 22.81 15.54 1.28
C SER A 14 21.62 14.82 0.65
N LEU A 15 20.51 14.60 1.37
CA LEU A 15 19.35 13.83 0.89
C LEU A 15 18.18 14.70 0.40
N CYS A 16 18.37 15.98 0.10
CA CYS A 16 17.31 16.86 -0.41
C CYS A 16 17.26 16.97 -1.94
N GLU A 17 18.10 16.27 -2.68
CA GLU A 17 18.00 16.17 -4.14
C GLU A 17 17.44 14.80 -4.54
N ASN A 18 16.38 14.87 -5.32
CA ASN A 18 15.58 13.78 -5.80
C ASN A 18 16.43 12.75 -6.58
N PRO A 19 16.62 11.50 -6.12
CA PRO A 19 17.54 10.52 -6.70
C PRO A 19 17.21 10.07 -8.12
N ALA A 20 16.06 10.45 -8.68
CA ALA A 20 15.67 10.09 -10.04
C ALA A 20 16.46 10.82 -11.15
N SER A 21 17.30 11.84 -10.83
CA SER A 21 18.05 12.60 -11.84
C SER A 21 19.43 12.01 -12.17
N GLU A 22 19.97 11.06 -11.38
CA GLU A 22 21.30 10.46 -11.59
C GLU A 22 21.30 8.96 -11.28
N MET A 23 20.29 8.22 -11.78
CA MET A 23 20.29 6.78 -11.61
C MET A 23 21.25 6.14 -12.62
N PRO A 24 22.30 5.41 -12.18
CA PRO A 24 23.11 4.60 -13.08
C PRO A 24 22.22 3.54 -13.73
N LEU A 25 22.41 3.30 -15.02
CA LEU A 25 21.82 2.16 -15.73
C LEU A 25 22.29 0.89 -15.02
N ARG A 26 21.44 0.31 -14.19
CA ARG A 26 21.70 -1.00 -13.56
C ARG A 26 20.90 -2.02 -14.32
N ASP A 27 21.59 -2.96 -14.94
CA ASP A 27 21.00 -4.10 -15.66
C ASP A 27 20.27 -5.09 -14.71
N ASN A 28 20.19 -4.78 -13.40
CA ASN A 28 19.73 -5.70 -12.35
C ASN A 28 18.62 -5.11 -11.46
N TRP A 29 17.66 -4.39 -12.04
CA TRP A 29 16.51 -3.79 -11.34
C TRP A 29 15.60 -4.79 -10.60
N ALA A 30 15.69 -6.07 -10.94
CA ALA A 30 14.85 -7.13 -10.36
C ALA A 30 15.40 -7.69 -9.05
N GLU A 31 16.66 -7.45 -8.70
CA GLU A 31 17.31 -8.17 -7.59
C GLU A 31 17.27 -7.42 -6.26
N GLN A 32 17.35 -6.09 -6.28
CA GLN A 32 17.34 -5.29 -5.05
C GLN A 32 16.55 -3.99 -5.22
N PRO A 33 15.73 -3.61 -4.20
CA PRO A 33 15.00 -2.35 -4.23
C PRO A 33 15.92 -1.17 -4.04
N LEU A 34 15.56 -0.03 -4.64
CA LEU A 34 16.13 1.26 -4.29
C LEU A 34 15.37 1.84 -3.09
N PRO A 35 16.07 2.13 -1.98
CA PRO A 35 15.48 2.84 -0.85
C PRO A 35 15.26 4.31 -1.24
N CYS A 36 14.03 4.78 -1.13
CA CYS A 36 13.63 6.12 -1.50
C CYS A 36 12.81 6.78 -0.39
N SER A 37 12.69 8.10 -0.44
CA SER A 37 11.83 8.84 0.49
C SER A 37 11.17 10.04 -0.16
N PHE A 38 10.07 10.49 0.45
CA PHE A 38 9.42 11.77 0.13
C PHE A 38 8.93 12.42 1.42
N THR A 39 8.65 13.71 1.36
CA THR A 39 8.12 14.46 2.51
C THR A 39 6.66 14.84 2.29
N TYR A 40 5.79 14.46 3.23
CA TYR A 40 4.40 14.89 3.28
C TYR A 40 4.10 15.51 4.65
N LYS A 41 3.58 16.75 4.65
CA LYS A 41 3.24 17.52 5.86
C LYS A 41 4.36 17.51 6.93
N ARG A 42 5.61 17.66 6.51
CA ARG A 42 6.84 17.64 7.32
C ARG A 42 7.18 16.29 7.97
N CYS A 43 6.57 15.20 7.53
CA CYS A 43 6.96 13.84 7.90
C CYS A 43 7.68 13.20 6.72
N SER A 44 8.78 12.48 7.00
CA SER A 44 9.52 11.71 6.01
C SER A 44 8.88 10.33 5.85
N PHE A 45 8.50 9.98 4.63
CA PHE A 45 7.96 8.69 4.26
C PHE A 45 8.98 7.90 3.46
N PHE A 46 9.15 6.65 3.83
CA PHE A 46 10.01 5.71 3.12
C PHE A 46 9.19 4.87 2.12
N TYR A 47 9.80 4.55 0.98
CA TYR A 47 9.30 3.55 0.05
C TYR A 47 10.44 2.82 -0.65
N GLN A 48 10.17 1.62 -1.12
CA GLN A 48 11.06 0.86 -1.98
C GLN A 48 10.61 1.02 -3.43
N LEU A 49 11.56 1.25 -4.34
CA LEU A 49 11.34 1.26 -5.78
C LEU A 49 12.00 0.01 -6.39
N TRP A 50 11.21 -0.77 -7.13
CA TRP A 50 11.61 -2.01 -7.78
C TRP A 50 11.34 -1.96 -9.28
N GLY A 51 12.21 -2.53 -10.09
CA GLY A 51 12.02 -2.67 -11.52
C GLY A 51 12.27 -1.38 -12.31
N ASN A 52 11.97 -1.44 -13.61
CA ASN A 52 12.21 -0.34 -14.54
C ASN A 52 11.13 0.76 -14.41
N PRO A 53 11.50 2.05 -14.16
CA PRO A 53 10.56 3.16 -14.05
C PRO A 53 9.70 3.44 -15.28
N GLU A 54 10.10 2.96 -16.47
CA GLU A 54 9.33 3.12 -17.71
C GLU A 54 8.09 2.19 -17.77
N LEU A 55 8.08 1.13 -16.97
CA LEU A 55 6.99 0.17 -16.93
C LEU A 55 5.76 0.76 -16.19
N PRO A 56 4.55 0.19 -16.39
CA PRO A 56 3.36 0.59 -15.67
C PRO A 56 3.55 0.52 -14.14
N PRO A 57 3.12 1.54 -13.38
CA PRO A 57 3.37 1.59 -11.95
C PRO A 57 2.37 0.74 -11.15
N VAL A 58 2.89 -0.01 -10.18
CA VAL A 58 2.13 -0.71 -9.14
C VAL A 58 2.54 -0.18 -7.78
N VAL A 59 1.58 0.19 -6.94
CA VAL A 59 1.81 0.61 -5.55
C VAL A 59 1.28 -0.44 -4.59
N LEU A 60 2.15 -0.93 -3.70
CA LEU A 60 1.83 -1.93 -2.69
C LEU A 60 1.70 -1.27 -1.32
N LEU A 61 0.59 -1.52 -0.63
CA LEU A 61 0.21 -0.95 0.67
C LEU A 61 0.05 -2.06 1.71
N HIS A 62 0.89 -2.06 2.74
CA HIS A 62 0.95 -3.12 3.75
C HIS A 62 -0.15 -3.04 4.82
N GLY A 63 -0.30 -4.10 5.62
CA GLY A 63 -1.21 -4.19 6.75
C GLY A 63 -0.68 -3.55 8.04
N PHE A 64 -1.52 -3.53 9.09
CA PHE A 64 -1.14 -3.07 10.42
C PHE A 64 0.01 -3.91 11.00
N MET A 65 0.97 -3.28 11.66
CA MET A 65 2.22 -3.84 12.19
C MET A 65 3.14 -4.51 11.15
N GLN A 66 2.94 -4.24 9.86
CA GLN A 66 3.82 -4.65 8.78
C GLN A 66 4.62 -3.47 8.21
N SER A 67 5.39 -3.73 7.18
CA SER A 67 6.14 -2.74 6.42
C SER A 67 6.33 -3.21 4.97
N SER A 68 7.06 -2.45 4.18
CA SER A 68 7.47 -2.82 2.82
C SER A 68 8.13 -4.19 2.71
N THR A 69 8.72 -4.70 3.79
CA THR A 69 9.37 -6.03 3.81
C THR A 69 8.38 -7.18 3.62
N SER A 70 7.11 -7.03 4.01
CA SER A 70 6.09 -8.07 3.82
C SER A 70 5.78 -8.33 2.34
N TRP A 71 6.04 -7.37 1.48
CA TRP A 71 5.80 -7.44 0.04
C TRP A 71 7.01 -7.90 -0.78
N TYR A 72 8.14 -8.24 -0.16
CA TYR A 72 9.40 -8.50 -0.84
C TYR A 72 9.28 -9.48 -2.03
N SER A 73 8.71 -10.67 -1.80
CA SER A 73 8.58 -11.70 -2.84
C SER A 73 7.64 -11.30 -3.96
N ILE A 74 6.52 -10.63 -3.61
CA ILE A 74 5.53 -10.14 -4.57
C ILE A 74 6.12 -9.00 -5.42
N ALA A 75 6.74 -8.01 -4.76
CA ALA A 75 7.35 -6.87 -5.45
C ALA A 75 8.41 -7.34 -6.46
N ARG A 76 9.33 -8.23 -6.02
CA ARG A 76 10.36 -8.80 -6.89
C ARG A 76 9.77 -9.53 -8.10
N SER A 77 8.72 -10.30 -7.91
CA SER A 77 8.10 -11.09 -8.99
C SER A 77 7.35 -10.24 -10.01
N LEU A 78 6.89 -9.05 -9.63
CA LEU A 78 6.19 -8.13 -10.53
C LEU A 78 7.14 -7.30 -11.41
N THR A 79 8.45 -7.22 -11.11
CA THR A 79 9.42 -6.32 -11.79
C THR A 79 9.61 -6.57 -13.27
N ASN A 80 9.31 -7.78 -13.74
CA ASN A 80 9.40 -8.12 -15.18
C ASN A 80 8.37 -7.37 -16.04
N ARG A 81 7.31 -6.88 -15.45
CA ARG A 81 6.17 -6.25 -16.16
C ARG A 81 5.78 -4.88 -15.60
N PHE A 82 6.20 -4.55 -14.37
CA PHE A 82 5.76 -3.37 -13.66
C PHE A 82 6.92 -2.66 -12.95
N CYS A 83 6.78 -1.35 -12.79
CA CYS A 83 7.55 -0.56 -11.85
C CYS A 83 6.83 -0.59 -10.50
N VAL A 84 7.44 -1.20 -9.48
CA VAL A 84 6.75 -1.47 -8.21
C VAL A 84 7.24 -0.53 -7.12
N TYR A 85 6.30 0.16 -6.49
CA TYR A 85 6.51 1.05 -5.35
C TYR A 85 5.92 0.40 -4.10
N VAL A 86 6.71 0.20 -3.07
CA VAL A 86 6.26 -0.41 -1.81
C VAL A 86 6.40 0.62 -0.70
N LEU A 87 5.28 1.17 -0.24
CA LEU A 87 5.22 2.29 0.70
C LEU A 87 5.16 1.80 2.15
N ASP A 88 5.96 2.39 3.03
CA ASP A 88 5.79 2.28 4.49
C ASP A 88 4.85 3.38 4.98
N PHE A 89 3.75 3.01 5.64
CA PHE A 89 2.83 3.98 6.26
C PHE A 89 3.48 4.70 7.44
N ILE A 90 2.93 5.87 7.78
CA ILE A 90 3.35 6.62 8.96
C ILE A 90 3.44 5.71 10.19
N GLY A 91 4.55 5.80 10.93
CA GLY A 91 4.79 5.01 12.14
C GLY A 91 5.20 3.56 11.94
N HIS A 92 5.24 3.07 10.69
CA HIS A 92 5.64 1.71 10.33
C HIS A 92 6.99 1.71 9.59
N GLY A 93 7.66 0.57 9.58
CA GLY A 93 8.90 0.35 8.84
C GLY A 93 9.93 1.45 9.05
N LEU A 94 10.44 2.03 7.95
CA LEU A 94 11.42 3.10 7.96
C LEU A 94 10.79 4.51 7.84
N THR A 95 9.47 4.62 7.68
CA THR A 95 8.76 5.89 7.72
C THR A 95 8.80 6.50 9.13
N GLU A 96 8.80 7.83 9.21
CA GLU A 96 8.86 8.59 10.47
C GLU A 96 7.80 8.14 11.48
N LYS A 97 8.20 8.07 12.76
CA LYS A 97 7.33 7.79 13.90
C LYS A 97 6.82 9.10 14.49
N SER A 98 5.89 9.74 13.78
CA SER A 98 5.29 11.01 14.23
C SER A 98 4.55 10.84 15.55
N LYS A 99 4.68 11.82 16.46
CA LYS A 99 3.90 11.88 17.71
C LYS A 99 2.56 12.59 17.55
N LYS A 100 2.21 13.06 16.34
CA LYS A 100 0.98 13.82 16.08
C LYS A 100 -0.16 12.88 15.71
N PRO A 101 -1.23 12.73 16.52
CA PRO A 101 -2.35 11.84 16.23
C PRO A 101 -2.99 12.08 14.86
N ALA A 102 -3.06 13.34 14.43
CA ALA A 102 -3.62 13.73 13.14
C ALA A 102 -2.89 13.11 11.92
N ARG A 103 -1.66 12.57 12.09
CA ARG A 103 -0.93 11.87 11.02
C ARG A 103 -1.43 10.43 10.83
N TYR A 104 -2.07 9.85 11.82
CA TYR A 104 -2.53 8.45 11.85
C TYR A 104 -4.02 8.30 11.57
N THR A 105 -4.73 9.38 11.27
CA THR A 105 -6.15 9.28 10.89
C THR A 105 -6.30 8.58 9.55
N TYR A 106 -7.42 7.89 9.37
CA TYR A 106 -7.77 7.20 8.13
C TYR A 106 -7.65 8.14 6.92
N GLU A 107 -8.15 9.37 7.06
CA GLU A 107 -8.12 10.40 6.02
C GLU A 107 -6.70 10.89 5.72
N ASP A 108 -5.86 11.13 6.76
CA ASP A 108 -4.50 11.66 6.54
C ASP A 108 -3.58 10.58 5.95
N MET A 109 -3.76 9.32 6.35
CA MET A 109 -3.05 8.19 5.74
C MET A 109 -3.42 8.06 4.25
N ALA A 110 -4.69 8.12 3.89
CA ALA A 110 -5.12 8.11 2.49
C ALA A 110 -4.61 9.33 1.71
N ALA A 111 -4.65 10.52 2.31
CA ALA A 111 -4.12 11.74 1.70
C ALA A 111 -2.58 11.70 1.51
N SER A 112 -1.85 10.95 2.36
CA SER A 112 -0.42 10.71 2.15
C SER A 112 -0.14 9.84 0.93
N VAL A 113 -0.99 8.84 0.68
CA VAL A 113 -0.92 7.98 -0.52
C VAL A 113 -1.34 8.76 -1.77
N ASP A 114 -2.42 9.57 -1.73
CA ASP A 114 -2.78 10.47 -2.83
C ASP A 114 -1.62 11.40 -3.20
N TYR A 115 -0.99 12.03 -2.20
CA TYR A 115 0.18 12.87 -2.42
C TYR A 115 1.33 12.09 -3.05
N PHE A 116 1.61 10.87 -2.58
CA PHE A 116 2.61 9.99 -3.13
C PHE A 116 2.32 9.65 -4.60
N LEU A 117 1.10 9.25 -4.92
CA LEU A 117 0.68 9.00 -6.31
C LEU A 117 0.91 10.23 -7.20
N ARG A 118 0.43 11.41 -6.78
CA ARG A 118 0.52 12.64 -7.58
C ARG A 118 1.93 13.16 -7.74
N LYS A 119 2.77 13.07 -6.71
CA LYS A 119 4.09 13.75 -6.66
C LYS A 119 5.27 12.84 -6.96
N VAL A 120 5.13 11.54 -6.72
CA VAL A 120 6.20 10.57 -6.92
C VAL A 120 5.91 9.67 -8.12
N VAL A 121 4.78 8.98 -8.11
CA VAL A 121 4.46 7.95 -9.11
C VAL A 121 4.10 8.57 -10.46
N CYS A 122 3.22 9.57 -10.48
CA CYS A 122 2.74 10.22 -11.70
C CYS A 122 3.62 11.38 -12.17
N ALA A 123 4.52 11.90 -11.34
CA ALA A 123 5.39 13.03 -11.69
C ALA A 123 6.55 12.67 -12.64
N GLN A 124 6.86 11.38 -12.82
CA GLN A 124 8.00 10.94 -13.63
C GLN A 124 7.90 11.28 -15.12
N GLU A 125 6.70 11.44 -15.67
CA GLU A 125 6.53 11.81 -17.08
C GLU A 125 7.03 13.22 -17.43
N LYS A 126 7.06 14.14 -16.47
CA LYS A 126 7.54 15.53 -16.73
C LYS A 126 9.07 15.63 -16.86
N ARG A 127 9.84 14.67 -16.33
CA ARG A 127 11.31 14.75 -16.27
C ARG A 127 12.04 14.17 -17.50
N GLY A 128 11.46 13.21 -18.20
CA GLY A 128 12.05 12.66 -19.42
C GLY A 128 12.08 13.62 -20.61
N ARG A 129 11.31 14.72 -20.56
CA ARG A 129 11.17 15.68 -21.69
C ARG A 129 12.04 16.94 -21.59
N GLU A 130 12.57 17.32 -20.43
CA GLU A 130 13.36 18.56 -20.32
C GLU A 130 14.85 18.43 -20.69
N LYS A 131 15.38 17.23 -20.95
CA LYS A 131 16.79 17.03 -21.38
C LYS A 131 17.01 16.89 -22.90
N ARG A 132 16.04 17.26 -23.77
CA ARG A 132 16.36 17.45 -25.18
C ARG A 132 16.85 18.87 -25.39
N VAL A 133 18.18 18.97 -25.48
CA VAL A 133 18.98 20.14 -25.89
C VAL A 133 18.28 20.89 -27.04
N HIS A 134 18.04 22.17 -26.83
CA HIS A 134 17.67 23.12 -27.87
C HIS A 134 18.79 23.22 -28.89
N THR A 135 18.72 22.44 -29.98
CA THR A 135 19.35 22.84 -31.21
C THR A 135 18.37 23.73 -31.96
N ARG A 136 18.82 24.99 -32.20
CA ARG A 136 18.15 25.98 -33.03
C ARG A 136 17.97 25.42 -34.45
N ARG A 137 16.81 24.88 -34.78
CA ARG A 137 16.18 24.80 -36.12
C ARG A 137 14.97 23.88 -36.00
N ASP A 138 13.80 24.49 -35.82
CA ASP A 138 12.55 24.12 -36.45
C ASP A 138 11.43 25.00 -35.87
N LEU A 139 11.32 26.20 -36.50
CA LEU A 139 10.20 27.13 -36.31
C LEU A 139 9.17 26.91 -37.42
N THR A 140 8.71 25.67 -37.64
CA THR A 140 7.53 25.44 -38.50
C THR A 140 6.97 24.05 -38.18
N ASN A 141 6.15 23.96 -37.15
CA ASN A 141 4.93 23.15 -37.15
C ASN A 141 4.11 23.47 -35.89
N ARG A 142 3.12 24.31 -36.10
CA ARG A 142 2.07 24.57 -35.11
C ARG A 142 1.19 23.34 -34.96
N SER A 143 0.77 23.16 -33.73
CA SER A 143 -0.41 22.42 -33.26
C SER A 143 -0.37 20.89 -33.36
N GLN A 144 0.15 20.29 -32.30
CA GLN A 144 -0.57 19.23 -31.60
C GLN A 144 -0.30 19.43 -30.12
N THR A 145 -1.24 19.96 -29.39
CA THR A 145 -1.33 19.86 -27.93
C THR A 145 -1.42 18.36 -27.63
N LYS A 146 -0.26 17.71 -27.46
CA LYS A 146 -0.22 16.36 -26.91
C LYS A 146 -0.78 16.50 -25.50
N HIS A 147 -2.03 16.09 -25.30
CA HIS A 147 -2.57 15.84 -23.97
C HIS A 147 -1.55 14.96 -23.24
N THR A 148 -0.94 15.50 -22.20
CA THR A 148 -0.05 14.75 -21.34
C THR A 148 -0.94 13.79 -20.58
N GLN A 149 -1.03 12.54 -21.03
CA GLN A 149 -1.81 11.51 -20.37
C GLN A 149 -1.22 11.29 -18.98
N ILE A 150 -2.02 11.50 -17.95
CA ILE A 150 -1.59 11.29 -16.55
C ILE A 150 -1.40 9.77 -16.39
N LYS A 151 -0.18 9.36 -16.06
CA LYS A 151 0.11 7.95 -15.78
C LYS A 151 -0.73 7.52 -14.57
N ARG A 152 -1.56 6.50 -14.75
CA ARG A 152 -2.36 5.91 -13.67
C ARG A 152 -1.60 4.75 -13.05
N ALA A 153 -1.82 4.49 -11.76
CA ALA A 153 -1.18 3.42 -11.04
C ALA A 153 -2.17 2.31 -10.66
N HIS A 154 -1.73 1.06 -10.71
CA HIS A 154 -2.40 -0.03 -10.03
C HIS A 154 -2.11 0.09 -8.53
N VAL A 155 -3.12 -0.03 -7.69
CA VAL A 155 -2.96 0.01 -6.24
C VAL A 155 -3.37 -1.33 -5.65
N ILE A 156 -2.48 -1.96 -4.90
CA ILE A 156 -2.72 -3.24 -4.22
C ILE A 156 -2.59 -2.99 -2.72
N GLY A 157 -3.64 -3.28 -1.95
CA GLY A 157 -3.65 -3.04 -0.52
C GLY A 157 -4.10 -4.25 0.29
N TYR A 158 -3.29 -4.64 1.28
CA TYR A 158 -3.60 -5.69 2.22
C TYR A 158 -4.17 -5.13 3.51
N SER A 159 -5.30 -5.67 3.99
CA SER A 159 -5.91 -5.38 5.29
C SER A 159 -6.04 -3.87 5.55
N MET A 160 -5.20 -3.25 6.39
CA MET A 160 -5.15 -1.79 6.59
C MET A 160 -4.86 -1.06 5.27
N GLY A 161 -3.90 -1.53 4.47
CA GLY A 161 -3.59 -0.96 3.15
C GLY A 161 -4.76 -1.03 2.18
N GLY A 162 -5.56 -2.12 2.23
CA GLY A 162 -6.79 -2.25 1.46
C GLY A 162 -7.86 -1.25 1.88
N ARG A 163 -8.00 -0.99 3.19
CA ARG A 163 -8.90 0.06 3.70
C ARG A 163 -8.49 1.45 3.20
N ILE A 164 -7.19 1.74 3.18
CA ILE A 164 -6.69 2.99 2.63
C ILE A 164 -6.93 3.07 1.12
N ALA A 165 -6.74 1.97 0.39
CA ALA A 165 -7.05 1.90 -1.05
C ALA A 165 -8.54 2.17 -1.34
N LEU A 166 -9.47 1.69 -0.50
CA LEU A 166 -10.90 2.01 -0.60
C LEU A 166 -11.17 3.53 -0.47
N ARG A 167 -10.41 4.24 0.39
CA ARG A 167 -10.54 5.69 0.49
C ARG A 167 -10.10 6.41 -0.79
N LEU A 168 -9.08 5.90 -1.46
CA LEU A 168 -8.61 6.47 -2.73
C LEU A 168 -9.65 6.39 -3.84
N LEU A 169 -10.61 5.47 -3.79
CA LEU A 169 -11.74 5.44 -4.72
C LEU A 169 -12.55 6.74 -4.72
N GLN A 170 -12.62 7.41 -3.57
CA GLN A 170 -13.35 8.68 -3.41
C GLN A 170 -12.47 9.91 -3.68
N THR A 171 -11.16 9.84 -3.39
CA THR A 171 -10.29 11.02 -3.36
C THR A 171 -9.31 11.11 -4.53
N SER A 172 -9.03 10.00 -5.21
CA SER A 172 -7.90 9.89 -6.14
C SER A 172 -8.20 8.98 -7.32
N SER A 173 -9.47 8.77 -7.68
CA SER A 173 -9.87 7.83 -8.73
C SER A 173 -9.25 8.15 -10.10
N ASP A 174 -8.96 9.43 -10.35
CA ASP A 174 -8.26 9.90 -11.55
C ASP A 174 -6.83 9.35 -11.71
N LEU A 175 -6.23 8.88 -10.62
CA LEU A 175 -4.88 8.32 -10.59
C LEU A 175 -4.85 6.78 -10.60
N LEU A 176 -6.01 6.12 -10.53
CA LEU A 176 -6.09 4.68 -10.42
C LEU A 176 -6.28 4.02 -11.79
N ALA A 177 -5.38 3.10 -12.15
CA ALA A 177 -5.54 2.19 -13.28
C ALA A 177 -6.41 0.98 -12.90
N SER A 178 -6.18 0.43 -11.70
CA SER A 178 -7.01 -0.61 -11.07
C SER A 178 -6.75 -0.68 -9.57
N VAL A 179 -7.60 -1.40 -8.85
CA VAL A 179 -7.43 -1.63 -7.40
C VAL A 179 -7.55 -3.12 -7.09
N VAL A 180 -6.57 -3.66 -6.37
CA VAL A 180 -6.60 -4.99 -5.77
C VAL A 180 -6.68 -4.83 -4.25
N LEU A 181 -7.70 -5.42 -3.66
CA LEU A 181 -7.97 -5.40 -2.24
C LEU A 181 -7.72 -6.81 -1.68
N GLU A 182 -6.85 -6.93 -0.68
CA GLU A 182 -6.59 -8.22 -0.03
C GLU A 182 -7.10 -8.20 1.41
N SER A 183 -8.03 -9.09 1.73
CA SER A 183 -8.52 -9.37 3.09
C SER A 183 -8.86 -8.12 3.91
N CYS A 184 -9.36 -7.07 3.29
CA CYS A 184 -9.75 -5.84 3.98
C CYS A 184 -11.25 -5.78 4.25
N ASN A 185 -11.66 -5.06 5.31
CA ASN A 185 -13.07 -4.79 5.61
C ASN A 185 -13.55 -3.49 4.95
N LEU A 186 -14.87 -3.34 4.87
CA LEU A 186 -15.54 -2.19 4.25
C LEU A 186 -15.97 -1.09 5.23
N GLY A 187 -15.54 -1.15 6.48
CA GLY A 187 -16.04 -0.30 7.57
C GLY A 187 -17.08 -1.02 8.41
N CYS A 188 -17.75 -0.28 9.30
CA CYS A 188 -18.81 -0.81 10.16
C CYS A 188 -20.18 -0.67 9.46
N ALA A 189 -21.02 -1.69 9.53
CA ALA A 189 -22.35 -1.63 8.93
C ALA A 189 -23.28 -0.66 9.66
N THR A 190 -23.14 -0.57 11.00
CA THR A 190 -23.97 0.27 11.86
C THR A 190 -23.15 1.10 12.82
N GLN A 191 -23.79 2.11 13.43
CA GLN A 191 -23.18 2.90 14.50
C GLN A 191 -22.93 2.05 15.77
N ALA A 192 -23.77 1.05 16.06
CA ALA A 192 -23.55 0.12 17.15
C ALA A 192 -22.27 -0.70 16.94
N GLU A 193 -22.09 -1.29 15.74
CA GLU A 193 -20.86 -2.01 15.39
C GLU A 193 -19.62 -1.10 15.46
N ARG A 194 -19.75 0.18 15.08
CA ARG A 194 -18.67 1.16 15.21
C ARG A 194 -18.26 1.38 16.66
N THR A 195 -19.24 1.48 17.56
CA THR A 195 -19.00 1.60 19.00
C THR A 195 -18.30 0.37 19.56
N GLU A 196 -18.75 -0.83 19.19
CA GLU A 196 -18.10 -2.09 19.57
C GLU A 196 -16.66 -2.19 19.04
N ALA A 197 -16.45 -1.79 17.79
CA ALA A 197 -15.11 -1.76 17.20
C ALA A 197 -14.18 -0.78 17.90
N ALA A 198 -14.69 0.40 18.31
CA ALA A 198 -13.94 1.37 19.09
C ALA A 198 -13.56 0.84 20.48
N GLN A 199 -14.50 0.19 21.18
CA GLN A 199 -14.25 -0.43 22.49
C GLN A 199 -13.20 -1.55 22.40
N ARG A 200 -13.32 -2.42 21.39
CA ARG A 200 -12.32 -3.48 21.15
C ARG A 200 -10.93 -2.89 20.87
N ASN A 201 -10.85 -1.85 20.02
CA ASN A 201 -9.58 -1.20 19.73
C ASN A 201 -9.00 -0.50 20.95
N GLN A 202 -9.84 0.07 21.82
CA GLN A 202 -9.38 0.65 23.08
C GLN A 202 -8.73 -0.44 23.98
N GLY A 203 -9.33 -1.63 24.08
CA GLY A 203 -8.72 -2.74 24.81
C GLY A 203 -7.33 -3.16 24.25
N TRP A 204 -7.12 -3.06 22.93
CA TRP A 204 -5.80 -3.28 22.31
C TRP A 204 -4.82 -2.14 22.65
N VAL A 205 -5.29 -0.90 22.63
CA VAL A 205 -4.50 0.27 23.05
C VAL A 205 -4.06 0.12 24.51
N ASP A 206 -4.99 -0.23 25.41
CA ASP A 206 -4.71 -0.41 26.82
C ASP A 206 -3.65 -1.51 27.04
N ARG A 207 -3.75 -2.62 26.32
CA ARG A 207 -2.75 -3.69 26.38
C ARG A 207 -1.36 -3.21 25.92
N ILE A 208 -1.26 -2.48 24.81
CA ILE A 208 0.03 -1.93 24.36
C ILE A 208 0.62 -0.98 25.41
N GLN A 209 -0.21 -0.14 26.02
CA GLN A 209 0.23 0.89 26.97
C GLN A 209 0.65 0.31 28.33
N HIS A 210 -0.05 -0.71 28.83
CA HIS A 210 0.19 -1.29 30.15
C HIS A 210 1.14 -2.49 30.09
N ASP A 211 1.00 -3.37 29.09
CA ASP A 211 1.71 -4.65 29.02
C ASP A 211 2.82 -4.65 27.96
N GLY A 212 2.90 -3.62 27.11
CA GLY A 212 3.91 -3.48 26.05
C GLY A 212 3.58 -4.20 24.75
N MET A 213 4.45 -3.99 23.75
CA MET A 213 4.26 -4.55 22.40
C MET A 213 4.34 -6.05 22.35
N GLU A 214 5.26 -6.67 23.10
CA GLU A 214 5.44 -8.13 23.12
C GLU A 214 4.15 -8.84 23.56
N SER A 215 3.60 -8.45 24.72
CA SER A 215 2.35 -9.00 25.24
C SER A 215 1.16 -8.75 24.29
N PHE A 216 1.14 -7.59 23.64
CA PHE A 216 0.10 -7.30 22.64
C PHE A 216 0.24 -8.23 21.42
N VAL A 217 1.44 -8.45 20.93
CA VAL A 217 1.69 -9.32 19.77
C VAL A 217 1.37 -10.77 20.10
N ASP A 218 1.74 -11.28 21.29
CA ASP A 218 1.35 -12.60 21.79
C ASP A 218 -0.18 -12.78 21.70
N TYR A 219 -0.93 -11.81 22.22
CA TYR A 219 -2.38 -11.84 22.13
C TYR A 219 -2.90 -11.72 20.69
N TRP A 220 -2.34 -10.80 19.90
CA TRP A 220 -2.75 -10.54 18.52
C TRP A 220 -2.65 -11.78 17.65
N GLU A 221 -1.60 -12.57 17.82
CA GLU A 221 -1.35 -13.80 17.08
C GLU A 221 -2.26 -14.96 17.47
N THR A 222 -2.98 -14.85 18.60
CA THR A 222 -4.03 -15.82 18.97
C THR A 222 -5.36 -15.56 18.23
N LEU A 223 -5.51 -14.44 17.54
CA LEU A 223 -6.74 -14.13 16.83
C LEU A 223 -6.99 -15.17 15.72
N PRO A 224 -8.24 -15.65 15.55
CA PRO A 224 -8.57 -16.74 14.60
C PRO A 224 -8.10 -16.50 13.17
N MET A 225 -8.05 -15.23 12.74
CA MET A 225 -7.60 -14.85 11.41
C MET A 225 -6.13 -15.18 11.12
N PHE A 226 -5.31 -15.45 12.15
CA PHE A 226 -3.89 -15.79 12.03
C PHE A 226 -3.56 -17.25 12.35
N ALA A 227 -4.55 -18.10 12.58
CA ALA A 227 -4.35 -19.51 12.93
C ALA A 227 -3.49 -20.25 11.88
N THR A 228 -3.71 -19.98 10.59
CA THR A 228 -2.94 -20.56 9.48
C THR A 228 -1.46 -20.18 9.48
N GLN A 229 -1.10 -19.00 9.97
CA GLN A 229 0.29 -18.55 10.02
C GLN A 229 1.14 -19.43 10.95
N LYS A 230 0.55 -19.88 12.03
CA LYS A 230 1.19 -20.82 12.97
C LYS A 230 1.38 -22.21 12.33
N GLU A 231 0.36 -22.71 11.62
CA GLU A 231 0.44 -23.99 10.90
C GLU A 231 1.54 -23.98 9.83
N LEU A 232 1.78 -22.84 9.18
CA LEU A 232 2.80 -22.65 8.14
C LEU A 232 4.18 -22.28 8.68
N GLY A 233 4.33 -22.10 10.00
CA GLY A 233 5.61 -21.74 10.63
C GLY A 233 6.03 -20.29 10.43
N TRP A 234 5.13 -19.41 9.99
CA TRP A 234 5.38 -17.99 9.81
C TRP A 234 5.31 -17.18 11.11
N ASP A 235 4.74 -17.76 12.17
CA ASP A 235 4.50 -17.13 13.46
C ASP A 235 5.77 -16.47 14.04
N LYS A 236 6.87 -17.18 14.12
CA LYS A 236 8.13 -16.68 14.74
C LYS A 236 8.71 -15.48 14.00
N LEU A 237 8.75 -15.53 12.66
CA LEU A 237 9.29 -14.42 11.84
C LEU A 237 8.40 -13.18 11.92
N LEU A 238 7.10 -13.37 11.84
CA LEU A 238 6.11 -12.30 11.94
C LEU A 238 6.07 -11.71 13.35
N HIS A 239 6.22 -12.53 14.39
CA HIS A 239 6.28 -12.10 15.78
C HIS A 239 7.40 -11.08 16.01
N VAL A 240 8.63 -11.42 15.64
CA VAL A 240 9.79 -10.51 15.78
C VAL A 240 9.54 -9.20 15.05
N SER A 241 9.01 -9.26 13.84
CA SER A 241 8.72 -8.06 13.04
C SER A 241 7.60 -7.20 13.66
N ARG A 242 6.56 -7.82 14.22
CA ARG A 242 5.44 -7.13 14.87
C ARG A 242 5.86 -6.50 16.19
N ALA A 243 6.61 -7.23 17.03
CA ALA A 243 7.07 -6.76 18.33
C ALA A 243 8.07 -5.58 18.21
N ALA A 244 8.82 -5.50 17.12
CA ALA A 244 9.76 -4.41 16.85
C ALA A 244 9.07 -3.05 16.51
N ASN A 245 7.74 -3.02 16.34
CA ASN A 245 7.03 -1.77 16.05
C ASN A 245 7.06 -0.80 17.25
N ASN A 246 7.00 0.50 16.93
CA ASN A 246 6.95 1.54 17.96
C ASN A 246 5.59 1.56 18.67
N PRO A 247 5.51 1.39 20.00
CA PRO A 247 4.24 1.30 20.73
C PRO A 247 3.34 2.52 20.53
N THR A 248 3.90 3.73 20.63
CA THR A 248 3.14 4.98 20.46
C THR A 248 2.54 5.05 19.06
N SER A 249 3.29 4.68 18.02
CA SER A 249 2.77 4.67 16.65
C SER A 249 1.65 3.66 16.47
N MET A 250 1.75 2.49 17.07
CA MET A 250 0.70 1.45 16.98
C MET A 250 -0.58 1.88 17.70
N VAL A 251 -0.45 2.50 18.89
CA VAL A 251 -1.59 3.11 19.60
C VAL A 251 -2.28 4.15 18.74
N LEU A 252 -1.54 5.10 18.18
CA LEU A 252 -2.10 6.16 17.33
C LEU A 252 -2.75 5.59 16.06
N CYS A 253 -2.18 4.54 15.48
CA CYS A 253 -2.73 3.87 14.32
C CYS A 253 -4.05 3.15 14.63
N LEU A 254 -4.14 2.42 15.76
CA LEU A 254 -5.38 1.79 16.22
C LEU A 254 -6.49 2.79 16.46
N GLN A 255 -6.17 3.94 17.08
CA GLN A 255 -7.12 5.00 17.37
C GLN A 255 -7.58 5.72 16.10
N GLY A 256 -6.66 6.06 15.20
CA GLY A 256 -6.92 6.96 14.07
C GLY A 256 -7.34 6.27 12.78
N SER A 257 -6.96 5.01 12.55
CA SER A 257 -7.20 4.30 11.29
C SER A 257 -7.75 2.87 11.44
N GLY A 258 -8.27 2.51 12.61
CA GLY A 258 -8.99 1.27 12.82
C GLY A 258 -10.32 1.22 12.04
N LYS A 259 -11.01 0.07 12.06
CA LYS A 259 -12.31 -0.12 11.40
C LYS A 259 -13.34 0.94 11.80
N GLN A 260 -13.34 1.38 13.09
CA GLN A 260 -14.24 2.40 13.62
C GLN A 260 -14.01 3.79 13.01
N ALA A 261 -12.82 4.07 12.48
CA ALA A 261 -12.49 5.36 11.87
C ALA A 261 -12.92 5.46 10.39
N MET A 262 -13.25 4.33 9.76
CA MET A 262 -13.75 4.31 8.38
C MET A 262 -15.17 4.89 8.29
N PRO A 263 -15.60 5.33 7.11
CA PRO A 263 -17.04 5.53 6.82
C PRO A 263 -17.85 4.26 7.13
N LEU A 264 -19.17 4.40 7.26
CA LEU A 264 -20.05 3.24 7.33
C LEU A 264 -19.95 2.44 6.03
N THR A 265 -20.16 1.14 6.10
CA THR A 265 -20.04 0.20 4.97
C THR A 265 -20.79 0.70 3.73
N GLU A 266 -22.00 1.24 3.89
CA GLU A 266 -22.80 1.73 2.75
C GLU A 266 -22.09 2.87 2.01
N VAL A 267 -21.49 3.83 2.71
CA VAL A 267 -20.72 4.93 2.09
C VAL A 267 -19.49 4.40 1.33
N THR A 268 -18.87 3.32 1.83
CA THR A 268 -17.78 2.65 1.12
C THR A 268 -18.28 1.94 -0.14
N LEU A 269 -19.44 1.28 -0.07
CA LEU A 269 -20.07 0.60 -1.22
C LEU A 269 -20.54 1.61 -2.27
N GLU A 270 -21.05 2.77 -1.88
CA GLU A 270 -21.38 3.87 -2.82
C GLU A 270 -20.15 4.27 -3.65
N ALA A 271 -18.98 4.38 -3.01
CA ALA A 271 -17.74 4.66 -3.74
C ALA A 271 -17.34 3.52 -4.68
N VAL A 272 -17.49 2.27 -4.25
CA VAL A 272 -17.23 1.09 -5.10
C VAL A 272 -18.14 1.11 -6.33
N ARG A 273 -19.46 1.29 -6.15
CA ARG A 273 -20.43 1.38 -7.25
C ARG A 273 -20.10 2.49 -8.23
N ALA A 274 -19.80 3.69 -7.72
CA ALA A 274 -19.46 4.84 -8.54
C ALA A 274 -18.23 4.57 -9.43
N GLN A 275 -17.20 3.94 -8.89
CA GLN A 275 -15.99 3.62 -9.65
C GLN A 275 -16.21 2.45 -10.62
N ARG A 276 -17.05 1.49 -10.27
CA ARG A 276 -17.45 0.41 -11.18
C ARG A 276 -18.24 0.94 -12.38
N GLN A 277 -19.13 1.91 -12.17
CA GLN A 277 -19.92 2.53 -13.24
C GLN A 277 -19.04 3.23 -14.28
N ILE A 278 -17.92 3.82 -13.90
CA ILE A 278 -16.96 4.42 -14.84
C ILE A 278 -15.90 3.43 -15.35
N GLY A 279 -16.05 2.14 -15.05
CA GLY A 279 -15.22 1.07 -15.59
C GLY A 279 -13.90 0.85 -14.87
N LEU A 280 -13.68 1.38 -13.64
CA LEU A 280 -12.46 1.09 -12.88
C LEU A 280 -12.39 -0.41 -12.54
N PRO A 281 -11.36 -1.15 -13.00
CA PRO A 281 -11.20 -2.56 -12.67
C PRO A 281 -10.87 -2.74 -11.17
N MET A 282 -11.59 -3.65 -10.51
CA MET A 282 -11.37 -3.98 -9.10
C MET A 282 -11.37 -5.49 -8.89
N LEU A 283 -10.45 -5.97 -8.05
CA LEU A 283 -10.33 -7.36 -7.63
C LEU A 283 -10.24 -7.42 -6.10
N TYR A 284 -11.00 -8.32 -5.48
CA TYR A 284 -10.89 -8.66 -4.07
C TYR A 284 -10.32 -10.08 -3.94
N ILE A 285 -9.17 -10.21 -3.27
CA ILE A 285 -8.52 -11.49 -2.97
C ILE A 285 -8.65 -11.77 -1.48
N TYR A 286 -9.00 -13.01 -1.14
CA TYR A 286 -9.09 -13.43 0.25
C TYR A 286 -8.69 -14.90 0.43
N GLY A 287 -8.27 -15.22 1.66
CA GLY A 287 -8.04 -16.61 2.03
C GLY A 287 -9.34 -17.31 2.42
N ASP A 288 -9.58 -18.50 1.88
CA ASP A 288 -10.80 -19.29 2.12
C ASP A 288 -11.01 -19.71 3.58
N LYS A 289 -9.93 -19.65 4.40
CA LYS A 289 -9.97 -19.89 5.85
C LYS A 289 -10.27 -18.62 6.67
N ASP A 290 -10.39 -17.44 6.04
CA ASP A 290 -10.82 -16.19 6.68
C ASP A 290 -12.31 -15.92 6.43
N ALA A 291 -13.16 -16.45 7.30
CA ALA A 291 -14.61 -16.32 7.18
C ALA A 291 -15.09 -14.84 7.16
N LYS A 292 -14.36 -13.92 7.82
CA LYS A 292 -14.73 -12.48 7.78
C LYS A 292 -14.46 -11.88 6.42
N SER A 293 -13.33 -12.22 5.81
CA SER A 293 -13.02 -11.77 4.45
C SER A 293 -13.92 -12.44 3.39
N ALA A 294 -14.34 -13.70 3.60
CA ALA A 294 -15.33 -14.35 2.76
C ALA A 294 -16.69 -13.62 2.73
N ALA A 295 -17.16 -13.14 3.90
CA ALA A 295 -18.38 -12.34 3.97
C ALA A 295 -18.26 -10.99 3.25
N VAL A 296 -17.11 -10.35 3.31
CA VAL A 296 -16.81 -9.12 2.54
C VAL A 296 -16.77 -9.42 1.05
N ALA A 297 -16.16 -10.54 0.65
CA ALA A 297 -16.10 -11.00 -0.74
C ALA A 297 -17.50 -11.13 -1.36
N ALA A 298 -18.41 -11.81 -0.67
CA ALA A 298 -19.80 -11.94 -1.12
C ALA A 298 -20.51 -10.59 -1.30
N THR A 299 -20.23 -9.63 -0.40
CA THR A 299 -20.78 -8.27 -0.53
C THR A 299 -20.22 -7.55 -1.76
N LEU A 300 -18.91 -7.62 -1.98
CA LEU A 300 -18.25 -6.96 -3.12
C LEU A 300 -18.60 -7.62 -4.46
N GLU A 301 -18.77 -8.94 -4.48
CA GLU A 301 -19.22 -9.68 -5.66
C GLU A 301 -20.63 -9.25 -6.10
N ALA A 302 -21.53 -9.02 -5.15
CA ALA A 302 -22.86 -8.48 -5.42
C ALA A 302 -22.81 -7.05 -6.03
N GLU A 303 -21.74 -6.29 -5.78
CA GLU A 303 -21.48 -4.98 -6.39
C GLU A 303 -20.68 -5.09 -7.72
N GLY A 304 -20.47 -6.31 -8.24
CA GLY A 304 -19.78 -6.56 -9.50
C GLY A 304 -18.26 -6.45 -9.44
N VAL A 305 -17.66 -6.49 -8.26
CA VAL A 305 -16.20 -6.59 -8.09
C VAL A 305 -15.78 -8.03 -8.36
N LEU A 306 -14.67 -8.22 -9.09
CA LEU A 306 -14.09 -9.56 -9.26
C LEU A 306 -13.59 -10.08 -7.91
N VAL A 307 -13.81 -11.36 -7.64
CA VAL A 307 -13.45 -12.00 -6.37
C VAL A 307 -12.62 -13.25 -6.64
N SER A 308 -11.56 -13.46 -5.86
CA SER A 308 -10.73 -14.68 -5.90
C SER A 308 -10.50 -15.23 -4.50
N ALA A 309 -10.91 -16.46 -4.25
CA ALA A 309 -10.63 -17.21 -3.03
C ALA A 309 -9.36 -18.04 -3.21
N ILE A 310 -8.43 -17.95 -2.27
CA ILE A 310 -7.16 -18.69 -2.30
C ILE A 310 -7.06 -19.57 -1.03
N PRO A 311 -6.54 -20.80 -1.11
CA PRO A 311 -6.29 -21.64 0.05
C PRO A 311 -5.26 -21.03 1.01
N ALA A 312 -5.72 -20.12 1.88
CA ALA A 312 -4.90 -19.34 2.82
C ALA A 312 -5.77 -18.81 3.97
N GLY A 313 -5.12 -18.19 4.96
CA GLY A 313 -5.77 -17.37 5.98
C GLY A 313 -5.83 -15.90 5.58
N HIS A 314 -5.68 -15.02 6.57
CA HIS A 314 -5.86 -13.58 6.38
C HIS A 314 -4.76 -12.92 5.52
N ASN A 315 -3.54 -13.44 5.54
CA ASN A 315 -2.37 -12.85 4.89
C ASN A 315 -1.99 -13.63 3.63
N VAL A 316 -2.81 -13.53 2.60
CA VAL A 316 -2.76 -14.39 1.41
C VAL A 316 -1.42 -14.26 0.67
N HIS A 317 -0.90 -13.04 0.52
CA HIS A 317 0.36 -12.80 -0.21
C HIS A 317 1.60 -13.40 0.49
N LEU A 318 1.54 -13.64 1.81
CA LEU A 318 2.59 -14.36 2.54
C LEU A 318 2.32 -15.87 2.62
N GLU A 319 1.07 -16.27 2.82
CA GLU A 319 0.70 -17.66 3.06
C GLU A 319 0.66 -18.50 1.77
N ALA A 320 0.26 -17.89 0.64
CA ALA A 320 0.16 -18.54 -0.66
C ALA A 320 0.69 -17.65 -1.81
N PRO A 321 1.97 -17.21 -1.79
CA PRO A 321 2.50 -16.18 -2.68
C PRO A 321 2.38 -16.53 -4.16
N MET A 322 2.55 -17.79 -4.55
CA MET A 322 2.48 -18.21 -5.95
C MET A 322 1.05 -18.13 -6.52
N LEU A 323 0.05 -18.54 -5.74
CA LEU A 323 -1.34 -18.44 -6.13
C LEU A 323 -1.79 -16.98 -6.17
N TYR A 324 -1.39 -16.21 -5.16
CA TYR A 324 -1.63 -14.77 -5.12
C TYR A 324 -1.07 -14.05 -6.35
N LEU A 325 0.19 -14.30 -6.69
CA LEU A 325 0.84 -13.71 -7.87
C LEU A 325 0.13 -14.09 -9.18
N LYS A 326 -0.30 -15.32 -9.32
CA LYS A 326 -1.05 -15.78 -10.51
C LYS A 326 -2.30 -14.94 -10.72
N GLU A 327 -3.10 -14.75 -9.67
CA GLU A 327 -4.33 -13.95 -9.72
C GLU A 327 -4.05 -12.47 -10.01
N VAL A 328 -3.08 -11.88 -9.28
CA VAL A 328 -2.71 -10.47 -9.46
C VAL A 328 -2.17 -10.21 -10.87
N VAL A 329 -1.21 -11.02 -11.34
CA VAL A 329 -0.60 -10.82 -12.68
C VAL A 329 -1.64 -10.99 -13.79
N HIS A 330 -2.54 -11.97 -13.66
CA HIS A 330 -3.64 -12.17 -14.62
C HIS A 330 -4.56 -10.94 -14.65
N PHE A 331 -4.98 -10.46 -13.50
CA PHE A 331 -5.86 -9.30 -13.38
C PHE A 331 -5.22 -8.02 -13.96
N LEU A 332 -3.96 -7.73 -13.59
CA LEU A 332 -3.25 -6.55 -14.07
C LEU A 332 -3.00 -6.58 -15.59
N ALA A 333 -2.63 -7.76 -16.14
CA ALA A 333 -2.41 -7.92 -17.57
C ALA A 333 -3.68 -7.67 -18.40
N ASN A 334 -4.83 -8.14 -17.93
CA ASN A 334 -6.13 -7.91 -18.58
C ASN A 334 -6.54 -6.42 -18.53
N THR A 335 -6.19 -5.73 -17.45
CA THR A 335 -6.45 -4.30 -17.30
C THR A 335 -5.64 -3.47 -18.31
N GLU A 336 -4.36 -3.79 -18.48
CA GLU A 336 -3.48 -3.11 -19.45
C GLU A 336 -3.91 -3.38 -20.91
N ALA A 337 -4.33 -4.62 -21.23
CA ALA A 337 -4.81 -4.98 -22.56
C ALA A 337 -6.11 -4.23 -22.90
N GLY A 338 -7.03 -4.09 -21.95
CA GLY A 338 -8.27 -3.33 -22.13
C GLY A 338 -8.05 -1.84 -22.36
N ALA A 339 -7.06 -1.24 -21.69
CA ALA A 339 -6.67 0.15 -21.89
C ALA A 339 -6.11 0.41 -23.29
N SER A 340 -5.28 -0.53 -23.83
CA SER A 340 -4.68 -0.40 -25.17
C SER A 340 -5.70 -0.58 -26.30
N GLY A 341 -6.77 -1.36 -26.08
CA GLY A 341 -7.85 -1.58 -27.07
C GLY A 341 -8.88 -0.46 -27.16
N ALA A 342 -8.98 0.41 -26.16
CA ALA A 342 -9.88 1.55 -26.16
C ALA A 342 -9.29 2.79 -26.87
N GLU A 343 -8.00 2.78 -27.20
CA GLU A 343 -7.27 3.87 -27.88
C GLU A 343 -7.08 3.62 -29.40
N ALA A 344 -7.47 2.45 -29.90
CA ALA A 344 -7.43 2.07 -31.31
C ALA A 344 -8.80 2.22 -32.00
#